data_b2e7fa1f3ba037acd607a7e0f5791fc3
#
_entry.id   b2e7fa1f3ba037acd607a7e0f5791fc3
#
_cell.length_a   1.000
_cell.length_b   1.000
_cell.length_c   1.000
_cell.angle_alpha   90.00
_cell.angle_beta   90.00
_cell.angle_gamma   90.00
#
_symmetry.space_group_name_H-M   'P 1'
#
loop_
_entity.id
_entity.type
_entity.pdbx_description
1 polymer ?
#
loop_
_entity_poly.entity_id
_entity_poly.type
_entity_poly.pdbx_seq_one_letter_code
_entity_poly.pdbx_strand_id
1 'polypeptide(L)'
;GEPYSIRIKIPAEGSITVHDLIHGEVTFNMDQFDDFVIVKSNGIPTYNFAVCVDDHLMGMTHVLRAEEHLSNTPKQLLVYEALGWEPPKFGHMPMILAMDRSKLSKRHGATSVEEFRSQGYLPEAIINYLTLLGWGPGDEREIFTLEETVKLFELEQMSKKAAIYDTKKLTWMNGQYLSELPLEKILPDAKPFFVKDGLVTEEWFNDAANEAYFEKLVDVVRVRVKTLQEVADASTYFFKDVEEYDEKGVAKHFKAENIPVLEQCIAAIKADDVYDLASTEAAYNKIAADNGLALGKVIHPTRLALTGRTVSPGMFDVMVLLGKERTLARLEKAVEFIKSL
;
A
#
# COMPACT_ATOMS: atom_id res chain seq x y z
N GLY A 1 39.53 32.77 27.03
CA GLY A 1 38.89 33.86 26.32
C GLY A 1 37.39 33.79 26.53
N GLU A 2 36.66 34.88 26.34
CA GLU A 2 35.23 34.88 26.42
C GLU A 2 34.61 34.06 25.28
N PRO A 3 33.51 33.36 25.52
CA PRO A 3 32.81 32.64 24.46
C PRO A 3 32.34 33.61 23.37
N TYR A 4 32.60 33.30 22.09
CA TYR A 4 32.21 34.13 20.97
C TYR A 4 31.52 33.26 19.87
N SER A 5 30.64 33.85 19.11
CA SER A 5 30.06 33.23 17.91
C SER A 5 30.73 33.77 16.65
N ILE A 6 30.85 32.94 15.64
CA ILE A 6 31.34 33.34 14.31
C ILE A 6 30.14 33.57 13.39
N ARG A 7 30.13 34.74 12.73
CA ARG A 7 29.11 35.07 11.71
C ARG A 7 29.76 35.22 10.35
N ILE A 8 29.04 34.86 9.32
CA ILE A 8 29.42 35.21 7.95
C ILE A 8 28.95 36.64 7.68
N LYS A 9 29.81 37.44 7.07
CA LYS A 9 29.44 38.78 6.64
C LYS A 9 28.87 38.73 5.25
N ILE A 10 27.67 39.24 5.08
CA ILE A 10 26.94 39.25 3.81
C ILE A 10 27.18 40.59 3.09
N PRO A 11 27.32 40.61 1.74
CA PRO A 11 27.32 41.85 0.98
C PRO A 11 26.02 42.64 1.21
N ALA A 12 26.12 43.95 1.43
CA ALA A 12 24.95 44.78 1.71
C ALA A 12 24.03 45.01 0.50
N GLU A 13 24.59 44.87 -0.71
CA GLU A 13 23.90 45.10 -1.96
C GLU A 13 24.16 43.98 -2.97
N GLY A 14 23.27 43.84 -3.95
CA GLY A 14 23.39 42.81 -4.98
C GLY A 14 22.33 41.73 -4.90
N SER A 15 22.57 40.66 -5.63
CA SER A 15 21.69 39.49 -5.67
C SER A 15 22.50 38.22 -5.80
N ILE A 16 21.91 37.10 -5.35
CA ILE A 16 22.45 35.75 -5.53
C ILE A 16 21.43 34.90 -6.29
N THR A 17 21.88 34.22 -7.33
CA THR A 17 21.01 33.37 -8.16
C THR A 17 21.32 31.90 -7.87
N VAL A 18 20.29 31.17 -7.51
CA VAL A 18 20.32 29.70 -7.40
C VAL A 18 19.94 29.13 -8.77
N HIS A 19 20.84 28.38 -9.38
CA HIS A 19 20.57 27.63 -10.60
C HIS A 19 20.00 26.26 -10.20
N ASP A 20 18.66 26.22 -10.01
CA ASP A 20 17.97 25.04 -9.55
C ASP A 20 17.62 24.10 -10.71
N LEU A 21 17.93 22.80 -10.55
CA LEU A 21 17.71 21.80 -11.60
C LEU A 21 16.23 21.58 -11.94
N ILE A 22 15.31 21.92 -11.01
CA ILE A 22 13.87 21.76 -11.18
C ILE A 22 13.20 23.10 -11.45
N HIS A 23 13.43 24.10 -10.58
CA HIS A 23 12.78 25.41 -10.70
C HIS A 23 13.43 26.34 -11.75
N GLY A 24 14.68 26.08 -12.14
CA GLY A 24 15.47 26.95 -12.99
C GLY A 24 16.15 28.04 -12.17
N GLU A 25 16.30 29.24 -12.73
CA GLU A 25 16.94 30.35 -12.04
C GLU A 25 16.01 31.01 -11.02
N VAL A 26 16.45 31.02 -9.75
CA VAL A 26 15.76 31.69 -8.63
C VAL A 26 16.70 32.71 -8.02
N THR A 27 16.37 33.99 -8.14
CA THR A 27 17.21 35.09 -7.67
C THR A 27 16.70 35.67 -6.37
N PHE A 28 17.58 35.87 -5.41
CA PHE A 28 17.31 36.48 -4.11
C PHE A 28 18.13 37.77 -3.96
N ASN A 29 17.51 38.83 -3.45
CA ASN A 29 18.22 40.07 -3.14
C ASN A 29 19.00 39.93 -1.82
N MET A 30 20.18 40.52 -1.74
CA MET A 30 21.03 40.44 -0.55
C MET A 30 20.44 41.14 0.66
N ASP A 31 19.60 42.15 0.48
CA ASP A 31 18.86 42.86 1.53
C ASP A 31 17.87 41.98 2.30
N GLN A 32 17.58 40.78 1.77
CA GLN A 32 16.74 39.79 2.45
C GLN A 32 17.49 38.95 3.48
N PHE A 33 18.81 39.10 3.59
CA PHE A 33 19.65 38.32 4.48
C PHE A 33 20.40 39.22 5.45
N ASP A 34 20.42 38.80 6.72
CA ASP A 34 21.31 39.38 7.72
C ASP A 34 22.57 38.50 7.88
N ASP A 35 23.63 39.08 8.43
CA ASP A 35 24.80 38.31 8.88
C ASP A 35 24.38 37.19 9.80
N PHE A 36 24.50 35.94 9.37
CA PHE A 36 24.07 34.79 10.15
C PHE A 36 25.18 34.05 10.82
N VAL A 37 24.87 33.44 12.00
CA VAL A 37 25.81 32.64 12.75
C VAL A 37 26.14 31.36 12.03
N ILE A 38 27.46 31.09 11.82
CA ILE A 38 27.94 29.83 11.24
C ILE A 38 28.49 28.90 12.33
N VAL A 39 29.12 29.45 13.40
CA VAL A 39 29.55 28.69 14.59
C VAL A 39 29.01 29.37 15.83
N LYS A 40 28.33 28.62 16.68
CA LYS A 40 27.79 29.10 17.97
C LYS A 40 28.91 29.28 19.01
N SER A 41 28.65 30.04 20.08
CA SER A 41 29.61 30.31 21.16
C SER A 41 30.10 29.06 21.90
N ASN A 42 29.37 27.94 21.79
CA ASN A 42 29.77 26.63 22.31
C ASN A 42 30.59 25.79 21.31
N GLY A 43 31.01 26.37 20.19
CA GLY A 43 31.78 25.69 19.15
C GLY A 43 30.98 24.81 18.19
N ILE A 44 29.66 24.69 18.37
CA ILE A 44 28.80 23.86 17.49
C ILE A 44 28.44 24.64 16.21
N PRO A 45 28.69 24.11 15.02
CA PRO A 45 28.29 24.73 13.77
C PRO A 45 26.74 24.79 13.63
N THR A 46 26.26 25.78 12.87
CA THR A 46 24.86 25.82 12.47
C THR A 46 24.61 24.95 11.25
N TYR A 47 23.36 24.59 11.00
CA TYR A 47 22.96 23.71 9.91
C TYR A 47 23.55 24.14 8.54
N ASN A 48 23.34 25.41 8.15
CA ASN A 48 23.79 25.89 6.83
C ASN A 48 25.31 25.86 6.64
N PHE A 49 26.09 25.92 7.71
CA PHE A 49 27.55 25.78 7.65
C PHE A 49 27.99 24.31 7.67
N ALA A 50 27.42 23.52 8.59
CA ALA A 50 27.78 22.12 8.75
C ALA A 50 27.52 21.31 7.47
N VAL A 51 26.33 21.50 6.85
CA VAL A 51 25.95 20.77 5.62
C VAL A 51 26.88 21.12 4.45
N CYS A 52 27.31 22.37 4.31
CA CYS A 52 28.26 22.74 3.25
C CYS A 52 29.63 22.07 3.44
N VAL A 53 30.11 21.98 4.68
CA VAL A 53 31.37 21.31 5.00
C VAL A 53 31.26 19.80 4.73
N ASP A 54 30.18 19.18 5.18
CA ASP A 54 29.96 17.75 4.99
C ASP A 54 29.82 17.41 3.50
N ASP A 55 29.02 18.14 2.76
CA ASP A 55 28.80 17.95 1.32
C ASP A 55 30.11 18.12 0.53
N HIS A 56 30.92 19.14 0.86
CA HIS A 56 32.20 19.34 0.20
C HIS A 56 33.20 18.22 0.50
N LEU A 57 33.38 17.87 1.80
CA LEU A 57 34.33 16.84 2.20
C LEU A 57 33.93 15.44 1.74
N MET A 58 32.64 15.17 1.63
CA MET A 58 32.10 13.90 1.10
C MET A 58 32.04 13.88 -0.43
N GLY A 59 32.35 14.97 -1.12
CA GLY A 59 32.34 15.05 -2.57
C GLY A 59 30.94 14.97 -3.18
N MET A 60 29.93 15.53 -2.50
CA MET A 60 28.56 15.56 -3.00
C MET A 60 28.49 16.42 -4.28
N THR A 61 27.98 15.84 -5.34
CA THR A 61 27.84 16.51 -6.65
C THR A 61 26.48 17.14 -6.86
N HIS A 62 25.44 16.56 -6.24
CA HIS A 62 24.05 16.98 -6.38
C HIS A 62 23.35 16.92 -5.02
N VAL A 63 22.56 17.97 -4.70
CA VAL A 63 21.72 18.04 -3.51
C VAL A 63 20.27 18.14 -3.99
N LEU A 64 19.54 17.02 -3.89
CA LEU A 64 18.13 16.92 -4.21
C LEU A 64 17.33 16.84 -2.91
N ARG A 65 16.44 17.82 -2.69
CA ARG A 65 15.69 17.93 -1.42
C ARG A 65 14.36 18.66 -1.60
N ALA A 66 13.56 18.72 -0.55
CA ALA A 66 12.27 19.41 -0.60
C ALA A 66 12.45 20.93 -0.78
N GLU A 67 11.53 21.57 -1.52
CA GLU A 67 11.55 23.02 -1.84
C GLU A 67 11.50 23.93 -0.61
N GLU A 68 11.10 23.43 0.57
CA GLU A 68 11.17 24.20 1.81
C GLU A 68 12.61 24.61 2.19
N HIS A 69 13.61 23.94 1.62
CA HIS A 69 15.02 24.25 1.77
C HIS A 69 15.54 25.24 0.73
N LEU A 70 14.75 25.65 -0.27
CA LEU A 70 15.16 26.58 -1.31
C LEU A 70 15.67 27.90 -0.73
N SER A 71 15.02 28.40 0.32
CA SER A 71 15.43 29.62 1.02
C SER A 71 16.75 29.47 1.83
N ASN A 72 17.22 28.24 2.08
CA ASN A 72 18.51 28.00 2.70
C ASN A 72 19.66 28.03 1.69
N THR A 73 19.38 27.73 0.43
CA THR A 73 20.41 27.57 -0.60
C THR A 73 21.22 28.83 -0.84
N PRO A 74 20.66 30.05 -0.89
CA PRO A 74 21.47 31.27 -0.98
C PRO A 74 22.49 31.40 0.15
N LYS A 75 22.10 31.08 1.40
CA LYS A 75 23.02 31.11 2.55
C LYS A 75 24.13 30.09 2.41
N GLN A 76 23.84 28.91 1.87
CA GLN A 76 24.83 27.87 1.63
C GLN A 76 25.77 28.27 0.49
N LEU A 77 25.29 28.86 -0.58
CA LEU A 77 26.13 29.40 -1.66
C LEU A 77 27.12 30.45 -1.14
N LEU A 78 26.68 31.33 -0.24
CA LEU A 78 27.56 32.31 0.41
C LEU A 78 28.63 31.64 1.29
N VAL A 79 28.34 30.52 1.92
CA VAL A 79 29.32 29.71 2.67
C VAL A 79 30.35 29.10 1.72
N TYR A 80 29.92 28.50 0.60
CA TYR A 80 30.81 27.96 -0.43
C TYR A 80 31.73 29.04 -0.99
N GLU A 81 31.17 30.20 -1.33
CA GLU A 81 31.95 31.36 -1.81
C GLU A 81 32.99 31.81 -0.79
N ALA A 82 32.59 31.97 0.48
CA ALA A 82 33.48 32.43 1.54
C ALA A 82 34.66 31.43 1.82
N LEU A 83 34.44 30.15 1.56
CA LEU A 83 35.44 29.10 1.70
C LEU A 83 36.26 28.85 0.41
N GLY A 84 35.88 29.48 -0.69
CA GLY A 84 36.49 29.28 -2.01
C GLY A 84 36.23 27.90 -2.59
N TRP A 85 35.10 27.28 -2.23
CA TRP A 85 34.68 25.96 -2.70
C TRP A 85 33.66 26.05 -3.83
N GLU A 86 33.71 25.09 -4.74
CA GLU A 86 32.67 24.94 -5.77
C GLU A 86 31.43 24.26 -5.13
N PRO A 87 30.24 24.87 -5.26
CA PRO A 87 29.01 24.30 -4.72
C PRO A 87 28.53 23.10 -5.55
N PRO A 88 27.81 22.15 -4.94
CA PRO A 88 27.09 21.11 -5.66
C PRO A 88 25.95 21.70 -6.50
N LYS A 89 25.41 20.94 -7.43
CA LYS A 89 24.16 21.28 -8.12
C LYS A 89 22.99 21.07 -7.17
N PHE A 90 22.03 22.01 -7.17
CA PHE A 90 20.84 21.94 -6.32
C PHE A 90 19.59 21.65 -7.15
N GLY A 91 18.70 20.83 -6.61
CA GLY A 91 17.35 20.60 -7.14
C GLY A 91 16.35 20.53 -6.00
N HIS A 92 15.33 21.36 -6.04
CA HIS A 92 14.32 21.45 -4.99
C HIS A 92 13.01 20.87 -5.51
N MET A 93 12.63 19.70 -4.97
CA MET A 93 11.41 19.00 -5.33
C MET A 93 10.18 19.66 -4.71
N PRO A 94 9.06 19.70 -5.45
CA PRO A 94 7.83 20.33 -4.98
C PRO A 94 7.32 19.70 -3.69
N MET A 95 6.55 20.48 -2.94
CA MET A 95 5.97 20.04 -1.69
C MET A 95 4.90 18.96 -1.93
N ILE A 96 4.83 17.99 -1.03
CA ILE A 96 3.75 17.00 -1.00
C ILE A 96 2.68 17.51 -0.03
N LEU A 97 1.47 17.69 -0.54
CA LEU A 97 0.31 18.20 0.18
C LEU A 97 -0.69 17.07 0.48
N ALA A 98 -1.43 17.22 1.55
CA ALA A 98 -2.59 16.39 1.84
C ALA A 98 -3.78 16.78 0.92
N MET A 99 -4.86 16.00 0.95
CA MET A 99 -6.08 16.23 0.15
C MET A 99 -6.72 17.60 0.42
N ASP A 100 -6.56 18.14 1.63
CA ASP A 100 -7.01 19.48 2.02
C ASP A 100 -6.05 20.61 1.61
N ARG A 101 -4.99 20.24 0.85
CA ARG A 101 -3.90 21.12 0.40
C ARG A 101 -3.02 21.69 1.53
N SER A 102 -3.15 21.20 2.74
CA SER A 102 -2.19 21.49 3.81
C SER A 102 -0.93 20.63 3.65
N LYS A 103 0.18 21.03 4.28
CA LYS A 103 1.41 20.23 4.29
C LYS A 103 1.12 18.82 4.86
N LEU A 104 1.56 17.77 4.15
CA LEU A 104 1.41 16.39 4.60
C LEU A 104 2.07 16.19 5.97
N SER A 105 1.36 15.56 6.88
CA SER A 105 1.81 15.32 8.26
C SER A 105 1.22 14.03 8.81
N LYS A 106 1.74 13.52 9.93
CA LYS A 106 1.28 12.27 10.60
C LYS A 106 -0.24 12.22 10.85
N ARG A 107 -0.91 13.36 11.01
CA ARG A 107 -2.37 13.42 11.20
C ARG A 107 -3.18 13.01 9.95
N HIS A 108 -2.54 12.91 8.80
CA HIS A 108 -3.18 12.56 7.52
C HIS A 108 -3.08 11.06 7.17
N GLY A 109 -2.59 10.23 8.10
CA GLY A 109 -2.44 8.78 7.94
C GLY A 109 -0.99 8.34 7.98
N ALA A 110 -0.72 7.15 7.43
CA ALA A 110 0.63 6.59 7.37
C ALA A 110 1.58 7.53 6.62
N THR A 111 2.72 7.82 7.23
CA THR A 111 3.75 8.72 6.70
C THR A 111 5.16 8.14 6.81
N SER A 112 5.31 6.96 7.45
CA SER A 112 6.57 6.23 7.51
C SER A 112 6.49 4.91 6.75
N VAL A 113 7.64 4.41 6.31
CA VAL A 113 7.72 3.12 5.59
C VAL A 113 7.20 1.97 6.47
N GLU A 114 7.51 1.99 7.77
CA GLU A 114 7.05 1.00 8.74
C GLU A 114 5.53 0.99 8.88
N GLU A 115 4.90 2.17 8.88
CA GLU A 115 3.43 2.28 8.92
C GLU A 115 2.80 1.67 7.67
N PHE A 116 3.32 1.95 6.48
CA PHE A 116 2.83 1.34 5.24
C PHE A 116 3.02 -0.17 5.25
N ARG A 117 4.19 -0.65 5.65
CA ARG A 117 4.47 -2.08 5.80
C ARG A 117 3.49 -2.75 6.76
N SER A 118 3.25 -2.14 7.92
CA SER A 118 2.34 -2.68 8.94
C SER A 118 0.88 -2.73 8.50
N GLN A 119 0.48 -1.91 7.53
CA GLN A 119 -0.83 -1.92 6.88
C GLN A 119 -0.91 -2.86 5.68
N GLY A 120 0.21 -3.50 5.30
CA GLY A 120 0.25 -4.48 4.22
C GLY A 120 0.39 -3.88 2.81
N TYR A 121 1.00 -2.70 2.70
CA TYR A 121 1.41 -2.17 1.40
C TYR A 121 2.70 -2.82 0.92
N LEU A 122 2.76 -3.13 -0.37
CA LEU A 122 3.91 -3.72 -1.04
C LEU A 122 4.95 -2.64 -1.38
N PRO A 123 6.26 -2.92 -1.25
CA PRO A 123 7.31 -1.96 -1.56
C PRO A 123 7.26 -1.47 -3.00
N GLU A 124 6.95 -2.33 -3.96
CA GLU A 124 6.80 -1.98 -5.39
C GLU A 124 5.72 -0.92 -5.60
N ALA A 125 4.57 -1.09 -4.94
CA ALA A 125 3.47 -0.13 -5.04
C ALA A 125 3.83 1.22 -4.42
N ILE A 126 4.51 1.22 -3.28
CA ILE A 126 4.97 2.45 -2.61
C ILE A 126 5.97 3.18 -3.48
N ILE A 127 6.99 2.48 -4.02
CA ILE A 127 8.02 3.08 -4.87
C ILE A 127 7.37 3.70 -6.12
N ASN A 128 6.52 2.96 -6.82
CA ASN A 128 5.83 3.48 -8.01
C ASN A 128 4.97 4.69 -7.66
N TYR A 129 4.18 4.62 -6.58
CA TYR A 129 3.33 5.72 -6.15
C TYR A 129 4.13 6.98 -5.79
N LEU A 130 5.20 6.84 -5.00
CA LEU A 130 6.07 7.96 -4.62
C LEU A 130 6.76 8.58 -5.85
N THR A 131 7.14 7.78 -6.82
CA THR A 131 7.69 8.27 -8.08
C THR A 131 6.70 9.19 -8.80
N LEU A 132 5.42 8.84 -8.83
CA LEU A 132 4.37 9.67 -9.45
C LEU A 132 4.06 10.96 -8.67
N LEU A 133 4.54 11.11 -7.44
CA LEU A 133 4.36 12.33 -6.65
C LEU A 133 5.30 13.47 -7.07
N GLY A 134 5.42 13.72 -8.32
CA GLY A 134 6.24 14.83 -8.83
C GLY A 134 6.96 14.49 -10.13
N TRP A 135 6.88 13.25 -10.58
CA TRP A 135 7.44 12.81 -11.84
C TRP A 135 6.43 11.92 -12.59
N GLY A 136 6.60 11.78 -13.88
CA GLY A 136 5.86 10.84 -14.71
C GLY A 136 6.61 10.55 -16.01
N PRO A 137 6.42 9.36 -16.61
CA PRO A 137 7.16 8.92 -17.81
C PRO A 137 6.81 9.68 -19.09
N GLY A 138 5.91 10.66 -19.02
CA GLY A 138 5.47 11.45 -20.18
C GLY A 138 4.33 10.79 -20.98
N ASP A 139 3.86 9.65 -20.55
CA ASP A 139 2.67 8.95 -21.08
C ASP A 139 1.58 8.81 -19.98
N GLU A 140 0.46 8.17 -20.32
CA GLU A 140 -0.68 8.01 -19.40
C GLU A 140 -0.55 6.80 -18.45
N ARG A 141 0.57 6.06 -18.48
CA ARG A 141 0.78 4.91 -17.60
C ARG A 141 0.95 5.35 -16.16
N GLU A 142 0.33 4.61 -15.26
CA GLU A 142 0.45 4.82 -13.82
C GLU A 142 1.14 3.65 -13.11
N ILE A 143 1.19 2.47 -13.74
CA ILE A 143 1.86 1.28 -13.22
C ILE A 143 3.09 0.99 -14.06
N PHE A 144 4.25 0.93 -13.41
CA PHE A 144 5.53 0.58 -14.04
C PHE A 144 6.51 0.04 -12.99
N THR A 145 7.36 -0.88 -13.44
CA THR A 145 8.35 -1.51 -12.55
C THR A 145 9.45 -0.53 -12.14
N LEU A 146 10.18 -0.88 -11.07
CA LEU A 146 11.37 -0.13 -10.66
C LEU A 146 12.43 -0.07 -11.78
N GLU A 147 12.59 -1.17 -12.53
CA GLU A 147 13.54 -1.22 -13.66
C GLU A 147 13.15 -0.29 -14.80
N GLU A 148 11.84 -0.18 -15.09
CA GLU A 148 11.32 0.80 -16.06
C GLU A 148 11.50 2.22 -15.53
N THR A 149 11.21 2.46 -14.25
CA THR A 149 11.43 3.76 -13.60
C THR A 149 12.87 4.20 -13.74
N VAL A 150 13.84 3.35 -13.41
CA VAL A 150 15.28 3.66 -13.50
C VAL A 150 15.71 4.01 -14.93
N LYS A 151 15.11 3.37 -15.94
CA LYS A 151 15.43 3.63 -17.36
C LYS A 151 14.80 4.91 -17.89
N LEU A 152 13.62 5.29 -17.37
CA LEU A 152 12.83 6.41 -17.89
C LEU A 152 13.01 7.68 -17.09
N PHE A 153 13.53 7.58 -15.85
CA PHE A 153 13.63 8.72 -14.94
C PHE A 153 14.62 9.76 -15.46
N GLU A 154 14.12 10.95 -15.73
CA GLU A 154 14.88 12.14 -16.06
C GLU A 154 14.51 13.27 -15.10
N LEU A 155 15.52 13.90 -14.51
CA LEU A 155 15.32 14.96 -13.52
C LEU A 155 14.59 16.18 -14.10
N GLU A 156 14.82 16.45 -15.38
CA GLU A 156 14.20 17.55 -16.15
C GLU A 156 12.68 17.39 -16.30
N GLN A 157 12.16 16.17 -16.15
CA GLN A 157 10.73 15.86 -16.19
C GLN A 157 10.03 16.04 -14.84
N MET A 158 10.78 16.42 -13.79
CA MET A 158 10.18 16.69 -12.49
C MET A 158 9.20 17.85 -12.55
N SER A 159 8.03 17.65 -11.96
CA SER A 159 7.01 18.69 -11.85
C SER A 159 7.49 19.83 -10.95
N LYS A 160 7.17 21.07 -11.33
CA LYS A 160 7.37 22.27 -10.47
C LYS A 160 6.17 22.52 -9.53
N LYS A 161 5.08 21.76 -9.69
CA LYS A 161 3.85 21.93 -8.92
C LYS A 161 3.80 20.96 -7.76
N ALA A 162 3.28 21.41 -6.62
CA ALA A 162 3.03 20.57 -5.47
C ALA A 162 2.14 19.37 -5.84
N ALA A 163 2.56 18.18 -5.40
CA ALA A 163 1.80 16.95 -5.57
C ALA A 163 0.80 16.76 -4.43
N ILE A 164 -0.35 16.18 -4.72
CA ILE A 164 -1.35 15.83 -3.71
C ILE A 164 -1.21 14.34 -3.39
N TYR A 165 -1.01 14.04 -2.10
CA TYR A 165 -0.98 12.68 -1.60
C TYR A 165 -2.41 12.12 -1.49
N ASP A 166 -2.71 11.13 -2.33
CA ASP A 166 -4.00 10.44 -2.38
C ASP A 166 -3.85 8.97 -1.93
N THR A 167 -4.29 8.70 -0.70
CA THR A 167 -4.28 7.35 -0.13
C THR A 167 -5.14 6.36 -0.94
N LYS A 168 -6.24 6.83 -1.54
CA LYS A 168 -7.11 5.94 -2.35
C LYS A 168 -6.37 5.47 -3.60
N LYS A 169 -5.63 6.37 -4.25
CA LYS A 169 -4.79 6.03 -5.41
C LYS A 169 -3.69 5.05 -5.02
N LEU A 170 -2.99 5.29 -3.90
CA LEU A 170 -1.98 4.35 -3.39
C LEU A 170 -2.60 2.97 -3.11
N THR A 171 -3.74 2.92 -2.42
CA THR A 171 -4.43 1.65 -2.11
C THR A 171 -4.89 0.92 -3.39
N TRP A 172 -5.41 1.65 -4.37
CA TRP A 172 -5.75 1.08 -5.66
C TRP A 172 -4.51 0.49 -6.36
N MET A 173 -3.43 1.25 -6.43
CA MET A 173 -2.17 0.82 -7.04
C MET A 173 -1.61 -0.42 -6.35
N ASN A 174 -1.63 -0.44 -5.01
CA ASN A 174 -1.22 -1.60 -4.24
C ASN A 174 -2.02 -2.86 -4.60
N GLY A 175 -3.34 -2.72 -4.80
CA GLY A 175 -4.19 -3.81 -5.26
C GLY A 175 -3.83 -4.32 -6.66
N GLN A 176 -3.35 -3.46 -7.58
CA GLN A 176 -2.86 -3.88 -8.89
C GLN A 176 -1.59 -4.73 -8.71
N TYR A 177 -0.61 -4.25 -7.96
CA TYR A 177 0.61 -5.01 -7.67
C TYR A 177 0.31 -6.33 -6.96
N LEU A 178 -0.59 -6.32 -5.97
CA LEU A 178 -0.98 -7.52 -5.23
C LEU A 178 -1.60 -8.59 -6.14
N SER A 179 -2.35 -8.19 -7.16
CA SER A 179 -2.98 -9.12 -8.10
C SER A 179 -2.03 -9.60 -9.20
N GLU A 180 -1.05 -8.81 -9.62
CA GLU A 180 -0.23 -9.06 -10.80
C GLU A 180 1.16 -9.62 -10.48
N LEU A 181 1.73 -9.31 -9.32
CA LEU A 181 3.05 -9.83 -8.93
C LEU A 181 3.06 -11.36 -8.85
N PRO A 182 4.19 -12.00 -9.17
CA PRO A 182 4.39 -13.42 -8.93
C PRO A 182 4.09 -13.79 -7.48
N LEU A 183 3.38 -14.89 -7.29
CA LEU A 183 2.87 -15.30 -5.98
C LEU A 183 4.01 -15.54 -4.97
N GLU A 184 5.13 -16.09 -5.44
CA GLU A 184 6.34 -16.33 -4.64
C GLU A 184 6.94 -15.06 -4.02
N LYS A 185 6.67 -13.88 -4.58
CA LYS A 185 7.07 -12.59 -3.99
C LYS A 185 6.12 -12.13 -2.90
N ILE A 186 4.84 -12.51 -2.98
CA ILE A 186 3.79 -12.06 -2.07
C ILE A 186 3.74 -12.92 -0.81
N LEU A 187 3.92 -14.24 -0.95
CA LEU A 187 3.75 -15.21 0.14
C LEU A 187 4.59 -14.89 1.38
N PRO A 188 5.90 -14.56 1.28
CA PRO A 188 6.71 -14.24 2.45
C PRO A 188 6.19 -13.02 3.22
N ASP A 189 5.71 -12.00 2.50
CA ASP A 189 5.21 -10.77 3.10
C ASP A 189 3.77 -10.92 3.64
N ALA A 190 2.99 -11.90 3.15
CA ALA A 190 1.66 -12.19 3.64
C ALA A 190 1.65 -12.97 4.97
N LYS A 191 2.58 -13.93 5.16
CA LYS A 191 2.66 -14.81 6.35
C LYS A 191 2.56 -14.06 7.69
N PRO A 192 3.30 -12.97 7.92
CA PRO A 192 3.26 -12.25 9.18
C PRO A 192 1.87 -11.74 9.58
N PHE A 193 1.01 -11.40 8.62
CA PHE A 193 -0.35 -10.93 8.90
C PHE A 193 -1.25 -12.07 9.42
N PHE A 194 -1.10 -13.28 8.88
CA PHE A 194 -1.84 -14.45 9.33
C PHE A 194 -1.44 -14.85 10.75
N VAL A 195 -0.16 -14.77 11.07
CA VAL A 195 0.35 -15.03 12.43
C VAL A 195 -0.13 -13.94 13.40
N LYS A 196 0.00 -12.68 13.04
CA LYS A 196 -0.44 -11.52 13.83
C LYS A 196 -1.93 -11.61 14.21
N ASP A 197 -2.78 -12.03 13.27
CA ASP A 197 -4.23 -12.13 13.48
C ASP A 197 -4.65 -13.46 14.15
N GLY A 198 -3.66 -14.29 14.53
CA GLY A 198 -3.89 -15.57 15.20
C GLY A 198 -4.72 -16.54 14.35
N LEU A 199 -4.52 -16.51 13.04
CA LEU A 199 -5.11 -17.46 12.11
C LEU A 199 -4.31 -18.76 12.07
N VAL A 200 -2.98 -18.62 12.12
CA VAL A 200 -2.00 -19.72 12.18
C VAL A 200 -0.84 -19.34 13.10
N THR A 201 0.02 -20.31 13.44
CA THR A 201 1.32 -20.05 14.09
C THR A 201 2.45 -20.02 13.07
N GLU A 202 3.64 -19.56 13.47
CA GLU A 202 4.81 -19.62 12.58
C GLU A 202 5.18 -21.06 12.21
N GLU A 203 5.05 -21.99 13.17
CA GLU A 203 5.35 -23.42 12.96
C GLU A 203 4.38 -24.07 11.96
N TRP A 204 3.17 -23.55 11.80
CA TRP A 204 2.18 -24.05 10.86
C TRP A 204 2.73 -24.08 9.41
N PHE A 205 3.58 -23.11 9.06
CA PHE A 205 4.22 -23.04 7.74
C PHE A 205 5.37 -24.04 7.54
N ASN A 206 5.79 -24.77 8.56
CA ASN A 206 6.83 -25.81 8.43
C ASN A 206 6.29 -27.09 7.76
N ASP A 207 4.99 -27.25 7.65
CA ASP A 207 4.35 -28.38 6.95
C ASP A 207 4.14 -28.03 5.48
N ALA A 208 4.65 -28.85 4.58
CA ALA A 208 4.55 -28.63 3.14
C ALA A 208 3.10 -28.62 2.60
N ALA A 209 2.19 -29.39 3.24
CA ALA A 209 0.79 -29.38 2.86
C ALA A 209 0.11 -28.06 3.26
N ASN A 210 0.46 -27.51 4.41
CA ASN A 210 -0.01 -26.20 4.86
C ASN A 210 0.54 -25.07 3.98
N GLU A 211 1.80 -25.14 3.58
CA GLU A 211 2.41 -24.19 2.65
C GLU A 211 1.68 -24.18 1.30
N ALA A 212 1.44 -25.37 0.73
CA ALA A 212 0.69 -25.51 -0.52
C ALA A 212 -0.78 -25.05 -0.40
N TYR A 213 -1.39 -25.24 0.77
CA TYR A 213 -2.72 -24.71 1.06
C TYR A 213 -2.72 -23.19 1.11
N PHE A 214 -1.75 -22.61 1.83
CA PHE A 214 -1.58 -21.17 1.96
C PHE A 214 -1.38 -20.49 0.61
N GLU A 215 -0.54 -21.07 -0.25
CA GLU A 215 -0.30 -20.60 -1.62
C GLU A 215 -1.60 -20.49 -2.40
N LYS A 216 -2.40 -21.55 -2.45
CA LYS A 216 -3.70 -21.58 -3.13
C LYS A 216 -4.68 -20.56 -2.55
N LEU A 217 -4.72 -20.45 -1.22
CA LEU A 217 -5.60 -19.53 -0.53
C LEU A 217 -5.26 -18.08 -0.84
N VAL A 218 -3.97 -17.71 -0.75
CA VAL A 218 -3.53 -16.34 -1.05
C VAL A 218 -3.80 -16.00 -2.52
N ASP A 219 -3.54 -16.92 -3.44
CA ASP A 219 -3.78 -16.68 -4.88
C ASP A 219 -5.26 -16.38 -5.18
N VAL A 220 -6.17 -17.12 -4.55
CA VAL A 220 -7.62 -16.92 -4.72
C VAL A 220 -8.10 -15.61 -4.07
N VAL A 221 -7.51 -15.20 -2.94
CA VAL A 221 -7.98 -14.04 -2.17
C VAL A 221 -7.38 -12.73 -2.67
N ARG A 222 -6.08 -12.69 -3.01
CA ARG A 222 -5.32 -11.48 -3.33
C ARG A 222 -5.93 -10.61 -4.43
N VAL A 223 -6.58 -11.22 -5.41
CA VAL A 223 -7.20 -10.52 -6.55
C VAL A 223 -8.45 -9.69 -6.17
N ARG A 224 -8.94 -9.84 -4.95
CA ARG A 224 -10.18 -9.22 -4.45
C ARG A 224 -9.95 -8.14 -3.40
N VAL A 225 -8.74 -8.01 -2.92
CA VAL A 225 -8.33 -7.14 -1.82
C VAL A 225 -7.24 -6.17 -2.26
N LYS A 226 -6.89 -5.24 -1.40
CA LYS A 226 -5.96 -4.16 -1.75
C LYS A 226 -4.67 -4.17 -0.95
N THR A 227 -4.64 -4.84 0.21
CA THR A 227 -3.45 -4.92 1.08
C THR A 227 -3.25 -6.33 1.59
N LEU A 228 -2.03 -6.63 2.07
CA LEU A 228 -1.72 -7.93 2.68
C LEU A 228 -2.51 -8.14 4.00
N GLN A 229 -2.81 -7.07 4.74
CA GLN A 229 -3.70 -7.17 5.90
C GLN A 229 -5.10 -7.61 5.46
N GLU A 230 -5.63 -7.04 4.39
CA GLU A 230 -6.93 -7.45 3.86
C GLU A 230 -6.95 -8.89 3.34
N VAL A 231 -5.80 -9.44 2.88
CA VAL A 231 -5.70 -10.87 2.56
C VAL A 231 -5.96 -11.72 3.80
N ALA A 232 -5.33 -11.41 4.93
CA ALA A 232 -5.55 -12.12 6.19
C ALA A 232 -7.00 -11.96 6.68
N ASP A 233 -7.52 -10.73 6.69
CA ASP A 233 -8.89 -10.41 7.11
C ASP A 233 -9.94 -11.17 6.28
N ALA A 234 -9.75 -11.21 4.95
CA ALA A 234 -10.64 -11.91 4.03
C ALA A 234 -10.52 -13.44 4.15
N SER A 235 -9.44 -13.93 4.74
CA SER A 235 -9.15 -15.36 4.91
C SER A 235 -9.64 -15.94 6.24
N THR A 236 -10.14 -15.11 7.16
CA THR A 236 -10.50 -15.52 8.53
C THR A 236 -11.39 -16.75 8.57
N TYR A 237 -12.41 -16.84 7.71
CA TYR A 237 -13.37 -17.95 7.69
C TYR A 237 -12.77 -19.28 7.18
N PHE A 238 -11.56 -19.28 6.61
CA PHE A 238 -10.86 -20.50 6.27
C PHE A 238 -10.20 -21.17 7.47
N PHE A 239 -9.95 -20.41 8.54
CA PHE A 239 -9.26 -20.88 9.75
C PHE A 239 -10.16 -20.92 10.98
N LYS A 240 -11.16 -20.03 11.06
CA LYS A 240 -12.09 -19.91 12.18
C LYS A 240 -13.51 -20.26 11.75
N ASP A 241 -14.33 -20.74 12.68
CA ASP A 241 -15.74 -20.99 12.40
C ASP A 241 -16.51 -19.68 12.22
N VAL A 242 -17.59 -19.77 11.43
CA VAL A 242 -18.52 -18.65 11.23
C VAL A 242 -19.43 -18.59 12.46
N GLU A 243 -19.24 -17.57 13.29
CA GLU A 243 -20.02 -17.34 14.50
C GLU A 243 -21.25 -16.46 14.21
N GLU A 244 -21.09 -15.46 13.33
CA GLU A 244 -22.11 -14.49 12.96
C GLU A 244 -22.27 -14.39 11.45
N TYR A 245 -23.48 -14.05 11.02
CA TYR A 245 -23.79 -13.78 9.61
C TYR A 245 -24.07 -12.30 9.40
N ASP A 246 -23.64 -11.74 8.26
CA ASP A 246 -23.97 -10.38 7.86
C ASP A 246 -25.48 -10.13 7.86
N GLU A 247 -25.96 -9.16 8.65
CA GLU A 247 -27.38 -8.90 8.85
C GLU A 247 -28.12 -8.60 7.54
N LYS A 248 -27.51 -7.83 6.63
CA LYS A 248 -28.08 -7.53 5.32
C LYS A 248 -28.14 -8.78 4.45
N GLY A 249 -27.11 -9.64 4.59
CA GLY A 249 -27.06 -10.94 3.95
C GLY A 249 -28.17 -11.86 4.44
N VAL A 250 -28.38 -11.94 5.73
CA VAL A 250 -29.48 -12.73 6.36
C VAL A 250 -30.82 -12.26 5.84
N ALA A 251 -31.12 -10.96 5.93
CA ALA A 251 -32.37 -10.39 5.48
C ALA A 251 -32.65 -10.67 3.99
N LYS A 252 -31.62 -10.78 3.16
CA LYS A 252 -31.74 -10.95 1.71
C LYS A 252 -31.70 -12.41 1.27
N HIS A 253 -30.91 -13.26 1.91
CA HIS A 253 -30.54 -14.58 1.41
C HIS A 253 -30.94 -15.73 2.34
N PHE A 254 -31.13 -15.50 3.63
CA PHE A 254 -31.57 -16.53 4.58
C PHE A 254 -33.08 -16.47 4.79
N LYS A 255 -33.78 -17.01 3.83
CA LYS A 255 -35.26 -17.07 3.83
C LYS A 255 -35.73 -18.52 3.81
N ALA A 256 -36.87 -18.81 4.41
CA ALA A 256 -37.46 -20.15 4.45
C ALA A 256 -37.55 -20.78 3.06
N GLU A 257 -37.84 -19.97 2.02
CA GLU A 257 -37.94 -20.42 0.62
C GLU A 257 -36.59 -20.98 0.06
N ASN A 258 -35.44 -20.64 0.67
CA ASN A 258 -34.12 -21.11 0.23
C ASN A 258 -33.71 -22.42 0.91
N ILE A 259 -34.42 -22.87 1.94
CA ILE A 259 -34.10 -24.13 2.65
C ILE A 259 -34.05 -25.34 1.71
N PRO A 260 -35.09 -25.58 0.84
CA PRO A 260 -35.07 -26.75 -0.04
C PRO A 260 -33.87 -26.77 -1.00
N VAL A 261 -33.45 -25.59 -1.47
CA VAL A 261 -32.30 -25.46 -2.38
C VAL A 261 -30.97 -25.75 -1.62
N LEU A 262 -30.81 -25.24 -0.39
CA LEU A 262 -29.67 -25.54 0.43
C LEU A 262 -29.59 -27.04 0.81
N GLU A 263 -30.72 -27.68 1.11
CA GLU A 263 -30.78 -29.13 1.38
C GLU A 263 -30.42 -29.95 0.12
N GLN A 264 -30.79 -29.50 -1.10
CA GLN A 264 -30.31 -30.10 -2.34
C GLN A 264 -28.80 -29.94 -2.52
N CYS A 265 -28.24 -28.76 -2.19
CA CYS A 265 -26.79 -28.53 -2.21
C CYS A 265 -26.08 -29.48 -1.24
N ILE A 266 -26.58 -29.64 -0.03
CA ILE A 266 -26.04 -30.57 0.97
C ILE A 266 -26.06 -32.00 0.43
N ALA A 267 -27.18 -32.44 -0.15
CA ALA A 267 -27.31 -33.80 -0.71
C ALA A 267 -26.33 -34.02 -1.88
N ALA A 268 -26.20 -33.05 -2.77
CA ALA A 268 -25.28 -33.11 -3.91
C ALA A 268 -23.81 -33.20 -3.44
N ILE A 269 -23.41 -32.36 -2.46
CA ILE A 269 -22.06 -32.39 -1.91
C ILE A 269 -21.79 -33.74 -1.21
N LYS A 270 -22.76 -34.28 -0.45
CA LYS A 270 -22.61 -35.60 0.18
C LYS A 270 -22.33 -36.71 -0.83
N ALA A 271 -23.00 -36.66 -1.98
CA ALA A 271 -22.88 -37.64 -3.05
C ALA A 271 -21.66 -37.43 -3.97
N ASP A 272 -20.96 -36.31 -3.85
CA ASP A 272 -19.80 -36.00 -4.69
C ASP A 272 -18.54 -36.66 -4.08
N ASP A 273 -18.02 -37.70 -4.73
CA ASP A 273 -16.81 -38.40 -4.29
C ASP A 273 -15.51 -37.68 -4.74
N VAL A 274 -15.59 -36.79 -5.73
CA VAL A 274 -14.43 -36.08 -6.31
C VAL A 274 -14.17 -34.78 -5.53
N TYR A 275 -15.22 -34.00 -5.29
CA TYR A 275 -15.24 -32.72 -4.59
C TYR A 275 -14.13 -31.74 -5.01
N ASP A 276 -14.09 -31.43 -6.28
CA ASP A 276 -13.22 -30.42 -6.88
C ASP A 276 -14.02 -29.23 -7.44
N LEU A 277 -13.31 -28.28 -8.08
CA LEU A 277 -13.93 -27.08 -8.66
C LEU A 277 -14.98 -27.44 -9.70
N ALA A 278 -14.67 -28.38 -10.61
CA ALA A 278 -15.54 -28.73 -11.71
C ALA A 278 -16.79 -29.50 -11.25
N SER A 279 -16.63 -30.46 -10.30
CA SER A 279 -17.75 -31.24 -9.78
C SER A 279 -18.70 -30.38 -8.96
N THR A 280 -18.18 -29.50 -8.09
CA THR A 280 -18.99 -28.59 -7.28
C THR A 280 -19.74 -27.57 -8.14
N GLU A 281 -19.10 -27.00 -9.18
CA GLU A 281 -19.73 -26.08 -10.11
C GLU A 281 -20.84 -26.77 -10.94
N ALA A 282 -20.59 -27.97 -11.43
CA ALA A 282 -21.57 -28.75 -12.19
C ALA A 282 -22.80 -29.07 -11.33
N ALA A 283 -22.59 -29.47 -10.07
CA ALA A 283 -23.68 -29.78 -9.14
C ALA A 283 -24.58 -28.54 -8.90
N TYR A 284 -23.99 -27.37 -8.65
CA TYR A 284 -24.73 -26.14 -8.41
C TYR A 284 -25.48 -25.64 -9.67
N ASN A 285 -24.86 -25.72 -10.85
CA ASN A 285 -25.51 -25.42 -12.10
C ASN A 285 -26.73 -26.34 -12.35
N LYS A 286 -26.60 -27.63 -12.07
CA LYS A 286 -27.69 -28.58 -12.19
C LYS A 286 -28.83 -28.24 -11.22
N ILE A 287 -28.54 -27.96 -9.95
CA ILE A 287 -29.53 -27.56 -8.95
C ILE A 287 -30.28 -26.29 -9.40
N ALA A 288 -29.57 -25.29 -9.89
CA ALA A 288 -30.16 -24.05 -10.40
C ALA A 288 -31.15 -24.36 -11.57
N ALA A 289 -30.71 -25.17 -12.53
CA ALA A 289 -31.52 -25.55 -13.70
C ALA A 289 -32.74 -26.35 -13.31
N ASP A 290 -32.59 -27.37 -12.46
CA ASP A 290 -33.69 -28.25 -12.01
C ASP A 290 -34.76 -27.48 -11.22
N ASN A 291 -34.39 -26.38 -10.57
CA ASN A 291 -35.34 -25.51 -9.83
C ASN A 291 -35.79 -24.28 -10.63
N GLY A 292 -35.35 -24.09 -11.88
CA GLY A 292 -35.69 -22.92 -12.70
C GLY A 292 -35.13 -21.61 -12.11
N LEU A 293 -34.02 -21.65 -11.39
CA LEU A 293 -33.39 -20.51 -10.71
C LEU A 293 -32.17 -20.02 -11.48
N ALA A 294 -31.89 -18.71 -11.38
CA ALA A 294 -30.60 -18.21 -11.75
C ALA A 294 -29.54 -18.72 -10.74
N LEU A 295 -28.32 -19.10 -11.21
CA LEU A 295 -27.26 -19.65 -10.39
C LEU A 295 -26.94 -18.79 -9.13
N GLY A 296 -27.00 -17.46 -9.26
CA GLY A 296 -26.81 -16.55 -8.12
C GLY A 296 -27.77 -16.77 -6.95
N LYS A 297 -28.98 -17.30 -7.21
CA LYS A 297 -29.93 -17.63 -6.15
C LYS A 297 -29.53 -18.84 -5.31
N VAL A 298 -28.69 -19.70 -5.85
CA VAL A 298 -28.08 -20.84 -5.15
C VAL A 298 -26.77 -20.42 -4.49
N ILE A 299 -25.95 -19.64 -5.19
CA ILE A 299 -24.63 -19.21 -4.72
C ILE A 299 -24.68 -18.26 -3.51
N HIS A 300 -25.58 -17.26 -3.54
CA HIS A 300 -25.57 -16.24 -2.48
C HIS A 300 -25.92 -16.77 -1.09
N PRO A 301 -26.96 -17.61 -0.90
CA PRO A 301 -27.20 -18.24 0.40
C PRO A 301 -26.05 -19.16 0.81
N THR A 302 -25.48 -19.94 -0.11
CA THR A 302 -24.30 -20.77 0.14
C THR A 302 -23.11 -19.93 0.59
N ARG A 303 -22.81 -18.82 -0.10
CA ARG A 303 -21.73 -17.91 0.29
C ARG A 303 -21.90 -17.41 1.72
N LEU A 304 -23.08 -16.93 2.05
CA LEU A 304 -23.35 -16.43 3.40
C LEU A 304 -23.17 -17.54 4.44
N ALA A 305 -23.66 -18.75 4.15
CA ALA A 305 -23.51 -19.91 5.03
C ALA A 305 -22.03 -20.26 5.29
N LEU A 306 -21.20 -20.24 4.23
CA LEU A 306 -19.82 -20.70 4.33
C LEU A 306 -18.87 -19.64 4.90
N THR A 307 -19.16 -18.36 4.66
CA THR A 307 -18.21 -17.27 4.98
C THR A 307 -18.71 -16.28 6.03
N GLY A 308 -20.01 -16.31 6.34
CA GLY A 308 -20.67 -15.26 7.16
C GLY A 308 -20.85 -13.92 6.42
N ARG A 309 -20.35 -13.80 5.19
CA ARG A 309 -20.26 -12.55 4.43
C ARG A 309 -21.01 -12.62 3.12
N THR A 310 -21.40 -11.47 2.58
CA THR A 310 -22.06 -11.36 1.27
C THR A 310 -21.07 -11.29 0.11
N VAL A 311 -19.80 -11.02 0.39
CA VAL A 311 -18.70 -10.92 -0.59
C VAL A 311 -17.59 -11.89 -0.22
N SER A 312 -17.08 -12.64 -1.20
CA SER A 312 -15.97 -13.58 -1.07
C SER A 312 -15.28 -13.78 -2.44
N PRO A 313 -14.19 -14.51 -2.51
CA PRO A 313 -13.68 -15.09 -3.75
C PRO A 313 -14.71 -15.95 -4.49
N GLY A 314 -14.32 -16.60 -5.57
CA GLY A 314 -15.16 -17.57 -6.29
C GLY A 314 -15.78 -18.58 -5.31
N MET A 315 -17.09 -18.82 -5.43
CA MET A 315 -17.77 -19.67 -4.44
C MET A 315 -17.24 -21.08 -4.43
N PHE A 316 -16.94 -21.61 -5.61
CA PHE A 316 -16.43 -22.97 -5.76
C PHE A 316 -14.97 -23.09 -5.26
N ASP A 317 -14.15 -22.05 -5.47
CA ASP A 317 -12.80 -21.95 -4.85
C ASP A 317 -12.90 -21.99 -3.32
N VAL A 318 -13.83 -21.22 -2.76
CA VAL A 318 -14.08 -21.21 -1.30
C VAL A 318 -14.50 -22.60 -0.80
N MET A 319 -15.39 -23.29 -1.53
CA MET A 319 -15.83 -24.63 -1.15
C MET A 319 -14.68 -25.63 -1.16
N VAL A 320 -13.87 -25.64 -2.21
CA VAL A 320 -12.73 -26.55 -2.33
C VAL A 320 -11.67 -26.27 -1.25
N LEU A 321 -11.37 -25.01 -0.99
CA LEU A 321 -10.42 -24.60 0.06
C LEU A 321 -10.92 -24.92 1.48
N LEU A 322 -12.22 -24.80 1.74
CA LEU A 322 -12.80 -25.21 3.01
C LEU A 322 -12.79 -26.74 3.21
N GLY A 323 -12.87 -27.48 2.14
CA GLY A 323 -13.03 -28.91 2.13
C GLY A 323 -14.50 -29.36 2.36
N LYS A 324 -14.78 -30.58 1.95
CA LYS A 324 -16.14 -31.18 1.93
C LYS A 324 -16.80 -31.16 3.31
N GLU A 325 -16.08 -31.60 4.36
CA GLU A 325 -16.64 -31.73 5.70
C GLU A 325 -17.06 -30.39 6.30
N ARG A 326 -16.19 -29.36 6.22
CA ARG A 326 -16.50 -28.03 6.76
C ARG A 326 -17.59 -27.33 5.95
N THR A 327 -17.63 -27.55 4.64
CA THR A 327 -18.69 -27.02 3.77
C THR A 327 -20.02 -27.59 4.19
N LEU A 328 -20.12 -28.90 4.38
CA LEU A 328 -21.37 -29.57 4.82
C LEU A 328 -21.81 -29.07 6.20
N ALA A 329 -20.92 -29.06 7.18
CA ALA A 329 -21.24 -28.59 8.54
C ALA A 329 -21.79 -27.17 8.56
N ARG A 330 -21.21 -26.26 7.76
CA ARG A 330 -21.65 -24.86 7.68
C ARG A 330 -23.00 -24.71 6.95
N LEU A 331 -23.23 -25.47 5.90
CA LEU A 331 -24.54 -25.46 5.22
C LEU A 331 -25.65 -26.00 6.14
N GLU A 332 -25.40 -27.09 6.85
CA GLU A 332 -26.35 -27.66 7.81
C GLU A 332 -26.64 -26.66 8.96
N LYS A 333 -25.60 -26.02 9.51
CA LYS A 333 -25.76 -24.95 10.53
C LYS A 333 -26.59 -23.79 10.00
N ALA A 334 -26.39 -23.37 8.74
CA ALA A 334 -27.15 -22.29 8.14
C ALA A 334 -28.62 -22.66 7.93
N VAL A 335 -28.91 -23.90 7.52
CA VAL A 335 -30.31 -24.39 7.39
C VAL A 335 -31.02 -24.34 8.75
N GLU A 336 -30.37 -24.84 9.83
CA GLU A 336 -30.95 -24.76 11.17
C GLU A 336 -31.14 -23.31 11.66
N PHE A 337 -30.18 -22.43 11.34
CA PHE A 337 -30.32 -21.01 11.65
C PHE A 337 -31.51 -20.38 10.92
N ILE A 338 -31.70 -20.68 9.63
CA ILE A 338 -32.87 -20.17 8.87
C ILE A 338 -34.20 -20.69 9.43
N LYS A 339 -34.24 -21.94 9.90
CA LYS A 339 -35.44 -22.50 10.54
C LYS A 339 -35.80 -21.84 11.88
N SER A 340 -34.81 -21.20 12.52
CA SER A 340 -34.98 -20.50 13.81
C SER A 340 -35.38 -19.02 13.67
N LEU A 341 -35.31 -18.44 12.46
CA LEU A 341 -35.76 -17.08 12.16
C LEU A 341 -37.26 -16.99 12.05
#